data_2456ecad685a594ff99dc59782191c84
#
_entry.id   2456ecad685a594ff99dc59782191c84
#
_cell.length_a   1.000
_cell.length_b   1.000
_cell.length_c   1.000
_cell.angle_alpha   90.00
_cell.angle_beta   90.00
_cell.angle_gamma   90.00
#
_symmetry.space_group_name_H-M   'P 1'
#
loop_
_entity.id
_entity.type
_entity.pdbx_description
1 polymer ?
#
loop_
_entity_poly.entity_id
_entity_poly.type
_entity_poly.pdbx_seq_one_letter_code
_entity_poly.pdbx_strand_id
1 'polypeptide(L)'
;MTSFVERYFEQGDIRLHYVEGGQLDGTAPLILFYHGFPSFWYSFHLQMEAFADDYHVVAVDGLGANLSSRPADLEHYKIENLANQIDELALHLAGDEKFYLVGHDWGGALAWAYAQQYPARLKKLVVLSAPPYNQLLSMLQTNATQRERSSYMYSMRDGDLNRSMTQNNNQRVCDNICKGLGKLPHFNEDMERAFRQGLSVPGAIDAGINWYRANIPPVDEIADENFWPGRHASTSVPSLLIWGDADLTFVSEFIDDLADYAENLSVHHLPEVGHSPMLEKPVEVNAVIRRFLATGAG
;
A
#
# COMPACT_ATOMS: atom_id res chain seq x y z
N MET A 1 9.14 19.60 -16.46
CA MET A 1 9.08 18.27 -15.82
C MET A 1 9.35 18.46 -14.35
N THR A 2 8.45 18.01 -13.51
CA THR A 2 8.66 18.06 -12.05
C THR A 2 9.85 17.18 -11.70
N SER A 3 10.81 17.71 -10.94
CA SER A 3 11.97 16.96 -10.47
C SER A 3 11.57 16.19 -9.22
N PHE A 4 11.70 14.88 -9.22
CA PHE A 4 11.53 14.04 -8.04
C PHE A 4 12.89 13.80 -7.39
N VAL A 5 12.92 13.83 -6.05
CA VAL A 5 14.15 13.76 -5.26
C VAL A 5 14.05 12.61 -4.26
N GLU A 6 15.07 11.76 -4.24
CA GLU A 6 15.21 10.68 -3.25
C GLU A 6 15.63 11.26 -1.90
N ARG A 7 15.03 10.74 -0.83
CA ARG A 7 15.27 11.12 0.55
C ARG A 7 15.27 9.92 1.48
N TYR A 8 15.73 10.16 2.68
CA TYR A 8 15.69 9.18 3.76
C TYR A 8 15.14 9.82 5.03
N PHE A 9 14.27 9.09 5.72
CA PHE A 9 13.78 9.43 7.04
C PHE A 9 14.31 8.41 8.04
N GLU A 10 14.87 8.86 9.16
CA GLU A 10 15.44 8.01 10.19
C GLU A 10 14.59 8.05 11.46
N GLN A 11 14.21 6.88 11.96
CA GLN A 11 13.48 6.68 13.22
C GLN A 11 14.19 5.58 14.03
N GLY A 12 15.02 5.98 15.00
CA GLY A 12 15.87 5.03 15.71
C GLY A 12 16.79 4.27 14.76
N ASP A 13 16.69 2.94 14.76
CA ASP A 13 17.48 2.07 13.87
C ASP A 13 16.82 1.84 12.49
N ILE A 14 15.63 2.40 12.28
CA ILE A 14 14.90 2.28 11.04
C ILE A 14 15.19 3.49 10.14
N ARG A 15 15.50 3.22 8.87
CA ARG A 15 15.64 4.22 7.83
C ARG A 15 14.68 3.89 6.69
N LEU A 16 13.73 4.78 6.44
CA LEU A 16 12.81 4.68 5.32
C LEU A 16 13.33 5.52 4.16
N HIS A 17 13.42 4.92 2.99
CA HIS A 17 13.62 5.64 1.73
C HIS A 17 12.27 6.14 1.22
N TYR A 18 12.25 7.34 0.69
CA TYR A 18 11.09 7.91 0.00
C TYR A 18 11.52 8.82 -1.14
N VAL A 19 10.61 9.04 -2.06
CA VAL A 19 10.78 9.99 -3.15
C VAL A 19 9.73 11.07 -3.02
N GLU A 20 10.16 12.32 -3.11
CA GLU A 20 9.28 13.47 -2.99
C GLU A 20 9.37 14.39 -4.22
N GLY A 21 8.34 15.17 -4.44
CA GLY A 21 8.29 16.18 -5.49
C GLY A 21 7.07 17.08 -5.36
N GLY A 22 6.85 17.90 -6.37
CA GLY A 22 5.75 18.84 -6.38
C GLY A 22 6.04 20.13 -5.61
N GLN A 23 5.08 20.59 -4.84
CA GLN A 23 5.16 21.85 -4.10
C GLN A 23 5.86 21.64 -2.75
N LEU A 24 7.15 21.93 -2.68
CA LEU A 24 8.01 21.67 -1.51
C LEU A 24 8.17 22.87 -0.59
N ASP A 25 7.44 23.95 -0.81
CA ASP A 25 7.53 25.20 -0.04
C ASP A 25 6.76 25.19 1.30
N GLY A 26 6.15 24.07 1.63
CA GLY A 26 5.35 23.87 2.85
C GLY A 26 3.94 24.48 2.79
N THR A 27 3.50 25.00 1.65
CA THR A 27 2.16 25.62 1.51
C THR A 27 1.12 24.64 0.99
N ALA A 28 1.54 23.64 0.20
CA ALA A 28 0.65 22.65 -0.37
C ALA A 28 0.42 21.47 0.57
N PRO A 29 -0.78 20.90 0.56
CA PRO A 29 -1.06 19.71 1.37
C PRO A 29 -0.26 18.50 0.90
N LEU A 30 0.17 17.66 1.86
CA LEU A 30 0.87 16.40 1.59
C LEU A 30 -0.08 15.33 1.06
N ILE A 31 0.35 14.61 0.00
CA ILE A 31 -0.17 13.29 -0.36
C ILE A 31 0.94 12.26 -0.14
N LEU A 32 0.71 11.32 0.76
CA LEU A 32 1.61 10.20 1.02
C LEU A 32 1.08 8.93 0.34
N PHE A 33 1.87 8.35 -0.54
CA PHE A 33 1.59 7.09 -1.26
C PHE A 33 2.34 5.94 -0.61
N TYR A 34 1.62 4.85 -0.32
CA TYR A 34 2.18 3.64 0.28
C TYR A 34 1.86 2.40 -0.54
N HIS A 35 2.90 1.75 -1.06
CA HIS A 35 2.79 0.58 -1.93
C HIS A 35 2.50 -0.72 -1.17
N GLY A 36 2.22 -1.80 -1.91
CA GLY A 36 2.09 -3.14 -1.39
C GLY A 36 3.26 -4.07 -1.75
N PHE A 37 3.02 -5.38 -1.68
CA PHE A 37 4.03 -6.40 -1.95
C PHE A 37 3.70 -7.23 -3.21
N PRO A 38 4.68 -7.58 -4.03
CA PRO A 38 6.06 -7.09 -4.03
C PRO A 38 6.17 -5.83 -4.90
N SER A 39 6.35 -4.69 -4.26
CA SER A 39 6.44 -3.41 -4.96
C SER A 39 7.33 -2.42 -4.19
N PHE A 40 7.37 -1.17 -4.62
CA PHE A 40 8.12 -0.08 -4.04
C PHE A 40 7.55 1.26 -4.53
N TRP A 41 8.11 2.40 -4.10
CA TRP A 41 7.61 3.75 -4.37
C TRP A 41 7.21 3.98 -5.83
N TYR A 42 7.95 3.40 -6.79
CA TYR A 42 7.78 3.65 -8.23
C TYR A 42 6.43 3.14 -8.78
N SER A 43 5.74 2.26 -8.06
CA SER A 43 4.38 1.86 -8.45
C SER A 43 3.38 3.03 -8.46
N PHE A 44 3.69 4.12 -7.77
CA PHE A 44 2.90 5.34 -7.73
C PHE A 44 3.48 6.49 -8.56
N HIS A 45 4.51 6.27 -9.39
CA HIS A 45 5.16 7.35 -10.15
C HIS A 45 4.18 8.14 -11.03
N LEU A 46 3.21 7.46 -11.68
CA LEU A 46 2.19 8.10 -12.52
C LEU A 46 1.18 8.96 -11.72
N GLN A 47 0.95 8.59 -10.46
CA GLN A 47 0.15 9.39 -9.53
C GLN A 47 0.97 10.58 -9.03
N MET A 48 2.21 10.36 -8.66
CA MET A 48 3.10 11.46 -8.26
C MET A 48 3.19 12.54 -9.33
N GLU A 49 3.42 12.15 -10.60
CA GLU A 49 3.45 13.08 -11.74
C GLU A 49 2.13 13.85 -11.89
N ALA A 50 0.99 13.16 -11.73
CA ALA A 50 -0.33 13.76 -11.92
C ALA A 50 -0.72 14.77 -10.83
N PHE A 51 -0.16 14.64 -9.62
CA PHE A 51 -0.53 15.48 -8.47
C PHE A 51 0.54 16.51 -8.08
N ALA A 52 1.74 16.45 -8.66
CA ALA A 52 2.86 17.30 -8.29
C ALA A 52 2.63 18.81 -8.51
N ASP A 53 1.75 19.19 -9.43
CA ASP A 53 1.47 20.61 -9.69
C ASP A 53 0.71 21.29 -8.53
N ASP A 54 -0.08 20.51 -7.77
CA ASP A 54 -0.99 21.05 -6.74
C ASP A 54 -0.63 20.61 -5.31
N TYR A 55 0.24 19.58 -5.16
CA TYR A 55 0.51 18.93 -3.87
C TYR A 55 2.01 18.75 -3.62
N HIS A 56 2.38 18.64 -2.35
CA HIS A 56 3.59 17.93 -1.95
C HIS A 56 3.33 16.44 -2.06
N VAL A 57 3.95 15.76 -3.02
CA VAL A 57 3.74 14.33 -3.28
C VAL A 57 4.92 13.52 -2.76
N VAL A 58 4.63 12.49 -1.99
CA VAL A 58 5.65 11.60 -1.40
C VAL A 58 5.23 10.17 -1.62
N ALA A 59 6.12 9.34 -2.18
CA ALA A 59 5.95 7.89 -2.23
C ALA A 59 7.07 7.21 -1.45
N VAL A 60 6.69 6.40 -0.46
CA VAL A 60 7.64 5.74 0.44
C VAL A 60 7.94 4.33 -0.01
N ASP A 61 9.18 3.88 0.17
CA ASP A 61 9.49 2.46 0.23
C ASP A 61 9.16 1.95 1.62
N GLY A 62 8.13 1.13 1.73
CA GLY A 62 7.77 0.52 3.00
C GLY A 62 8.92 -0.31 3.58
N LEU A 63 8.89 -0.54 4.88
CA LEU A 63 9.95 -1.26 5.57
C LEU A 63 10.27 -2.60 4.88
N GLY A 64 11.52 -2.84 4.60
CA GLY A 64 11.98 -4.04 3.87
C GLY A 64 12.05 -3.87 2.35
N ALA A 65 11.29 -2.96 1.76
CA ALA A 65 11.26 -2.77 0.30
C ALA A 65 12.43 -1.90 -0.20
N ASN A 66 12.85 -2.16 -1.44
CA ASN A 66 13.83 -1.39 -2.20
C ASN A 66 14.99 -0.88 -1.33
N LEU A 67 15.07 0.43 -1.06
CA LEU A 67 16.18 1.07 -0.34
C LEU A 67 15.92 1.30 1.16
N SER A 68 14.73 0.95 1.67
CA SER A 68 14.43 1.02 3.10
C SER A 68 15.13 -0.06 3.92
N SER A 69 15.28 0.18 5.22
CA SER A 69 15.88 -0.76 6.18
C SER A 69 15.20 -2.13 6.17
N ARG A 70 15.97 -3.16 6.50
CA ARG A 70 15.54 -4.56 6.55
C ARG A 70 15.90 -5.17 7.90
N PRO A 71 15.26 -4.72 8.99
CA PRO A 71 15.52 -5.31 10.31
C PRO A 71 15.14 -6.79 10.31
N ALA A 72 15.90 -7.59 11.06
CA ALA A 72 15.64 -9.03 11.19
C ALA A 72 14.48 -9.32 12.15
N ASP A 73 14.22 -8.43 13.11
CA ASP A 73 13.15 -8.58 14.07
C ASP A 73 11.79 -8.30 13.42
N LEU A 74 10.91 -9.31 13.47
CA LEU A 74 9.56 -9.24 12.93
C LEU A 74 8.67 -8.19 13.63
N GLU A 75 9.00 -7.81 14.84
CA GLU A 75 8.26 -6.79 15.61
C GLU A 75 8.15 -5.48 14.81
N HIS A 76 9.23 -5.09 14.11
CA HIS A 76 9.23 -3.88 13.28
C HIS A 76 8.21 -3.92 12.11
N TYR A 77 7.81 -5.12 11.67
CA TYR A 77 6.89 -5.33 10.54
C TYR A 77 5.44 -5.50 10.99
N LYS A 78 5.14 -5.52 12.29
CA LYS A 78 3.76 -5.51 12.76
C LYS A 78 3.04 -4.26 12.26
N ILE A 79 1.77 -4.42 11.89
CA ILE A 79 0.96 -3.35 11.30
C ILE A 79 0.90 -2.10 12.18
N GLU A 80 0.89 -2.27 13.49
CA GLU A 80 0.98 -1.20 14.48
C GLU A 80 2.26 -0.37 14.32
N ASN A 81 3.41 -1.02 14.23
CA ASN A 81 4.70 -0.35 14.08
C ASN A 81 4.87 0.28 12.70
N LEU A 82 4.34 -0.35 11.64
CA LEU A 82 4.29 0.26 10.31
C LEU A 82 3.39 1.50 10.28
N ALA A 83 2.26 1.48 10.99
CA ALA A 83 1.40 2.65 11.12
C ALA A 83 2.07 3.80 11.89
N ASN A 84 2.81 3.48 12.96
CA ASN A 84 3.62 4.47 13.69
C ASN A 84 4.71 5.08 12.78
N GLN A 85 5.33 4.29 11.90
CA GLN A 85 6.31 4.81 10.92
C GLN A 85 5.67 5.78 9.93
N ILE A 86 4.42 5.53 9.49
CA ILE A 86 3.66 6.50 8.66
C ILE A 86 3.45 7.80 9.42
N ASP A 87 3.02 7.74 10.69
CA ASP A 87 2.73 8.93 11.48
C ASP A 87 3.98 9.78 11.71
N GLU A 88 5.09 9.17 12.09
CA GLU A 88 6.36 9.86 12.27
C GLU A 88 6.91 10.47 10.97
N LEU A 89 6.80 9.74 9.86
CA LEU A 89 7.17 10.29 8.55
C LEU A 89 6.27 11.46 8.15
N ALA A 90 4.96 11.37 8.36
CA ALA A 90 4.03 12.44 8.07
C ALA A 90 4.29 13.67 8.97
N LEU A 91 4.65 13.45 10.24
CA LEU A 91 5.05 14.51 11.17
C LEU A 91 6.32 15.22 10.68
N HIS A 92 7.29 14.47 10.21
CA HIS A 92 8.52 15.01 9.62
C HIS A 92 8.25 15.88 8.38
N LEU A 93 7.32 15.44 7.51
CA LEU A 93 7.05 16.08 6.22
C LEU A 93 6.06 17.25 6.30
N ALA A 94 5.07 17.18 7.18
CA ALA A 94 3.95 18.13 7.25
C ALA A 94 3.67 18.67 8.66
N GLY A 95 4.47 18.31 9.67
CA GLY A 95 4.19 18.68 11.05
C GLY A 95 2.83 18.17 11.52
N ASP A 96 2.09 18.99 12.25
CA ASP A 96 0.76 18.66 12.76
C ASP A 96 -0.36 18.80 11.71
N GLU A 97 -0.03 19.21 10.48
CA GLU A 97 -1.02 19.38 9.42
C GLU A 97 -1.60 18.02 8.99
N LYS A 98 -2.92 18.01 8.76
CA LYS A 98 -3.58 16.85 8.21
C LYS A 98 -3.14 16.59 6.77
N PHE A 99 -2.96 15.32 6.41
CA PHE A 99 -2.52 14.92 5.08
C PHE A 99 -3.49 13.96 4.38
N TYR A 100 -3.23 13.65 3.13
CA TYR A 100 -3.92 12.65 2.34
C TYR A 100 -3.06 11.38 2.31
N LEU A 101 -3.68 10.24 2.61
CA LEU A 101 -3.01 8.94 2.54
C LEU A 101 -3.60 8.11 1.40
N VAL A 102 -2.74 7.57 0.55
CA VAL A 102 -3.11 6.71 -0.58
C VAL A 102 -2.37 5.39 -0.45
N GLY A 103 -3.09 4.28 -0.32
CA GLY A 103 -2.49 2.96 -0.14
C GLY A 103 -2.95 1.94 -1.18
N HIS A 104 -2.09 0.99 -1.53
CA HIS A 104 -2.39 -0.13 -2.42
C HIS A 104 -1.96 -1.46 -1.78
N ASP A 105 -2.75 -2.53 -1.91
CA ASP A 105 -2.45 -3.87 -1.40
C ASP A 105 -2.09 -3.82 0.09
N TRP A 106 -0.92 -4.31 0.54
CA TRP A 106 -0.47 -4.15 1.93
C TRP A 106 -0.46 -2.69 2.40
N GLY A 107 -0.02 -1.77 1.53
CA GLY A 107 -0.10 -0.33 1.85
C GLY A 107 -1.53 0.16 1.99
N GLY A 108 -2.48 -0.45 1.31
CA GLY A 108 -3.91 -0.18 1.47
C GLY A 108 -4.47 -0.72 2.79
N ALA A 109 -4.15 -1.98 3.14
CA ALA A 109 -4.54 -2.56 4.42
C ALA A 109 -3.97 -1.77 5.60
N LEU A 110 -2.70 -1.34 5.49
CA LEU A 110 -2.03 -0.47 6.45
C LEU A 110 -2.68 0.92 6.52
N ALA A 111 -3.04 1.52 5.38
CA ALA A 111 -3.69 2.83 5.33
C ALA A 111 -5.08 2.81 5.99
N TRP A 112 -5.86 1.73 5.83
CA TRP A 112 -7.09 1.51 6.57
C TRP A 112 -6.86 1.45 8.08
N ALA A 113 -5.91 0.62 8.53
CA ALA A 113 -5.57 0.47 9.95
C ALA A 113 -5.09 1.80 10.55
N TYR A 114 -4.27 2.56 9.79
CA TYR A 114 -3.84 3.90 10.18
C TYR A 114 -5.03 4.87 10.34
N ALA A 115 -5.95 4.89 9.38
CA ALA A 115 -7.12 5.76 9.44
C ALA A 115 -8.09 5.39 10.58
N GLN A 116 -8.17 4.12 10.95
CA GLN A 116 -8.95 3.65 12.09
C GLN A 116 -8.32 4.08 13.43
N GLN A 117 -6.98 4.08 13.51
CA GLN A 117 -6.25 4.44 14.73
C GLN A 117 -6.04 5.94 14.89
N TYR A 118 -5.70 6.65 13.80
CA TYR A 118 -5.31 8.05 13.79
C TYR A 118 -6.20 8.93 12.90
N PRO A 119 -7.55 8.87 13.03
CA PRO A 119 -8.44 9.59 12.12
C PRO A 119 -8.24 11.11 12.12
N ALA A 120 -7.77 11.67 13.24
CA ALA A 120 -7.50 13.10 13.38
C ALA A 120 -6.33 13.59 12.50
N ARG A 121 -5.45 12.69 12.07
CA ARG A 121 -4.27 13.02 11.23
C ARG A 121 -4.61 13.17 9.75
N LEU A 122 -5.70 12.56 9.29
CA LEU A 122 -6.03 12.51 7.87
C LEU A 122 -7.05 13.57 7.46
N LYS A 123 -6.84 14.15 6.26
CA LYS A 123 -7.88 14.88 5.52
C LYS A 123 -8.81 13.90 4.82
N LYS A 124 -8.23 12.93 4.10
CA LYS A 124 -8.94 11.86 3.39
C LYS A 124 -8.05 10.65 3.21
N LEU A 125 -8.69 9.50 3.03
CA LEU A 125 -8.08 8.22 2.72
C LEU A 125 -8.47 7.77 1.32
N VAL A 126 -7.49 7.29 0.53
CA VAL A 126 -7.74 6.59 -0.73
C VAL A 126 -7.07 5.22 -0.67
N VAL A 127 -7.82 4.18 -0.96
CA VAL A 127 -7.29 2.82 -1.02
C VAL A 127 -7.58 2.20 -2.38
N LEU A 128 -6.58 1.52 -2.92
CA LEU A 128 -6.66 0.81 -4.20
C LEU A 128 -6.55 -0.70 -3.94
N SER A 129 -7.57 -1.44 -4.35
CA SER A 129 -7.62 -2.92 -4.33
C SER A 129 -7.10 -3.55 -3.04
N ALA A 130 -7.57 -3.05 -1.89
CA ALA A 130 -7.26 -3.63 -0.59
C ALA A 130 -8.41 -3.46 0.41
N PRO A 131 -8.77 -4.52 1.14
CA PRO A 131 -9.70 -4.42 2.26
C PRO A 131 -9.01 -3.84 3.50
N PRO A 132 -9.78 -3.40 4.52
CA PRO A 132 -9.26 -3.17 5.86
C PRO A 132 -8.55 -4.42 6.42
N TYR A 133 -7.43 -4.22 7.11
CA TYR A 133 -6.66 -5.33 7.69
C TYR A 133 -7.49 -6.20 8.65
N ASN A 134 -8.27 -5.58 9.51
CA ASN A 134 -9.15 -6.29 10.44
C ASN A 134 -10.28 -7.05 9.72
N GLN A 135 -10.80 -6.53 8.60
CA GLN A 135 -11.74 -7.25 7.75
C GLN A 135 -11.07 -8.45 7.06
N LEU A 136 -9.82 -8.29 6.56
CA LEU A 136 -9.06 -9.38 5.97
C LEU A 136 -8.92 -10.57 6.93
N LEU A 137 -8.49 -10.32 8.17
CA LEU A 137 -8.36 -11.39 9.16
C LEU A 137 -9.71 -12.07 9.47
N SER A 138 -10.80 -11.29 9.58
CA SER A 138 -12.15 -11.84 9.76
C SER A 138 -12.57 -12.73 8.59
N MET A 139 -12.30 -12.28 7.36
CA MET A 139 -12.63 -13.04 6.14
C MET A 139 -11.77 -14.31 6.00
N LEU A 140 -10.52 -14.30 6.44
CA LEU A 140 -9.69 -15.52 6.50
C LEU A 140 -10.30 -16.57 7.45
N GLN A 141 -10.98 -16.16 8.52
CA GLN A 141 -11.68 -17.08 9.42
C GLN A 141 -13.00 -17.61 8.84
N THR A 142 -13.75 -16.77 8.12
CA THR A 142 -15.16 -17.04 7.79
C THR A 142 -15.40 -17.40 6.32
N ASN A 143 -14.58 -16.92 5.37
CA ASN A 143 -14.80 -17.11 3.93
C ASN A 143 -13.81 -18.11 3.33
N ALA A 144 -14.33 -19.27 2.89
CA ALA A 144 -13.51 -20.35 2.33
C ALA A 144 -12.83 -19.95 1.00
N THR A 145 -13.53 -19.18 0.15
CA THR A 145 -12.99 -18.71 -1.13
C THR A 145 -11.84 -17.74 -0.92
N GLN A 146 -11.98 -16.82 0.07
CA GLN A 146 -10.88 -15.92 0.41
C GLN A 146 -9.68 -16.68 0.97
N ARG A 147 -9.89 -17.68 1.82
CA ARG A 147 -8.78 -18.53 2.30
C ARG A 147 -8.03 -19.22 1.15
N GLU A 148 -8.77 -19.73 0.16
CA GLU A 148 -8.17 -20.35 -1.02
C GLU A 148 -7.35 -19.32 -1.82
N ARG A 149 -7.91 -18.15 -2.12
CA ARG A 149 -7.21 -17.05 -2.80
C ARG A 149 -5.98 -16.58 -2.01
N SER A 150 -6.07 -16.55 -0.68
CA SER A 150 -4.97 -16.12 0.22
C SER A 150 -3.95 -17.23 0.53
N SER A 151 -4.07 -18.43 -0.04
CA SER A 151 -3.15 -19.56 0.25
C SER A 151 -1.68 -19.24 -0.04
N TYR A 152 -1.43 -18.33 -1.00
CA TYR A 152 -0.08 -17.85 -1.31
C TYR A 152 0.58 -17.10 -0.14
N MET A 153 -0.19 -16.43 0.72
CA MET A 153 0.33 -15.70 1.89
C MET A 153 1.00 -16.67 2.86
N TYR A 154 0.38 -17.82 3.11
CA TYR A 154 0.95 -18.89 3.94
C TYR A 154 2.18 -19.52 3.29
N SER A 155 2.11 -19.79 1.97
CA SER A 155 3.26 -20.33 1.22
C SER A 155 4.46 -19.39 1.22
N MET A 156 4.24 -18.08 1.23
CA MET A 156 5.32 -17.08 1.39
C MET A 156 5.84 -17.05 2.83
N ARG A 157 4.96 -17.03 3.81
CA ARG A 157 5.30 -17.00 5.23
C ARG A 157 6.15 -18.21 5.64
N ASP A 158 5.71 -19.42 5.22
CA ASP A 158 6.31 -20.70 5.65
C ASP A 158 7.49 -21.14 4.77
N GLY A 159 7.87 -20.38 3.75
CA GLY A 159 9.20 -20.44 3.14
C GLY A 159 9.32 -21.14 1.77
N ASP A 160 8.35 -21.90 1.28
CA ASP A 160 8.51 -22.62 0.00
C ASP A 160 8.43 -21.66 -1.20
N LEU A 161 7.48 -20.76 -1.19
CA LEU A 161 7.37 -19.72 -2.23
C LEU A 161 8.48 -18.69 -2.10
N ASN A 162 8.86 -18.31 -0.87
CA ASN A 162 9.96 -17.39 -0.60
C ASN A 162 11.25 -17.83 -1.32
N ARG A 163 11.71 -19.05 -1.10
CA ARG A 163 12.94 -19.55 -1.76
C ARG A 163 12.90 -19.39 -3.27
N SER A 164 11.74 -19.62 -3.87
CA SER A 164 11.56 -19.47 -5.32
C SER A 164 11.57 -18.00 -5.77
N MET A 165 11.05 -17.09 -4.94
CA MET A 165 10.98 -15.65 -5.25
C MET A 165 12.34 -14.96 -5.12
N THR A 166 13.18 -15.39 -4.17
CA THR A 166 14.44 -14.73 -3.82
C THR A 166 15.66 -15.23 -4.60
N GLN A 167 15.50 -16.32 -5.38
CA GLN A 167 16.58 -16.86 -6.19
C GLN A 167 17.05 -15.88 -7.28
N ASN A 168 18.35 -15.92 -7.60
CA ASN A 168 18.97 -15.13 -8.67
C ASN A 168 18.60 -13.63 -8.60
N ASN A 169 18.78 -12.99 -7.45
CA ASN A 169 18.43 -11.60 -7.21
C ASN A 169 16.97 -11.29 -7.57
N ASN A 170 16.06 -12.14 -7.11
CA ASN A 170 14.61 -11.97 -7.30
C ASN A 170 14.17 -12.01 -8.78
N GLN A 171 14.97 -12.59 -9.67
CA GLN A 171 14.72 -12.58 -11.12
C GLN A 171 13.31 -13.05 -11.49
N ARG A 172 12.82 -14.12 -10.85
CA ARG A 172 11.47 -14.63 -11.10
C ARG A 172 10.37 -13.59 -10.80
N VAL A 173 10.52 -12.84 -9.71
CA VAL A 173 9.58 -11.77 -9.34
C VAL A 173 9.64 -10.65 -10.37
N CYS A 174 10.86 -10.19 -10.71
CA CYS A 174 11.06 -9.16 -11.72
C CYS A 174 10.44 -9.55 -13.07
N ASP A 175 10.69 -10.77 -13.55
CA ASP A 175 10.20 -11.25 -14.86
C ASP A 175 8.67 -11.38 -14.86
N ASN A 176 8.05 -11.88 -13.78
CA ASN A 176 6.60 -12.01 -13.69
C ASN A 176 5.91 -10.63 -13.68
N ILE A 177 6.43 -9.69 -12.90
CA ILE A 177 5.87 -8.34 -12.81
C ILE A 177 6.04 -7.62 -14.15
N CYS A 178 7.25 -7.58 -14.72
CA CYS A 178 7.50 -6.92 -15.99
C CYS A 178 6.72 -7.56 -17.15
N LYS A 179 6.55 -8.89 -17.15
CA LYS A 179 5.70 -9.59 -18.12
C LYS A 179 4.21 -9.21 -17.98
N GLY A 180 3.73 -9.05 -16.74
CA GLY A 180 2.37 -8.58 -16.47
C GLY A 180 2.16 -7.16 -16.96
N LEU A 181 3.01 -6.25 -16.52
CA LEU A 181 2.95 -4.82 -16.86
C LEU A 181 3.23 -4.56 -18.34
N GLY A 182 4.05 -5.36 -18.99
CA GLY A 182 4.35 -5.26 -20.42
C GLY A 182 3.14 -5.46 -21.36
N LYS A 183 2.00 -5.88 -20.82
CA LYS A 183 0.73 -5.92 -21.55
C LYS A 183 0.02 -4.56 -21.58
N LEU A 184 0.44 -3.63 -20.74
CA LEU A 184 -0.15 -2.30 -20.65
C LEU A 184 0.40 -1.40 -21.75
N PRO A 185 -0.46 -0.67 -22.50
CA PRO A 185 -0.03 0.08 -23.68
C PRO A 185 0.93 1.24 -23.37
N HIS A 186 0.97 1.72 -22.14
CA HIS A 186 1.84 2.81 -21.69
C HIS A 186 3.13 2.31 -21.00
N PHE A 187 3.26 1.00 -20.76
CA PHE A 187 4.49 0.44 -20.18
C PHE A 187 5.63 0.50 -21.20
N ASN A 188 6.76 1.04 -20.79
CA ASN A 188 7.90 1.29 -21.66
C ASN A 188 9.22 0.80 -21.04
N GLU A 189 10.33 0.92 -21.79
CA GLU A 189 11.64 0.44 -21.38
C GLU A 189 12.17 1.14 -20.11
N ASP A 190 11.83 2.42 -19.90
CA ASP A 190 12.26 3.15 -18.71
C ASP A 190 11.52 2.64 -17.47
N MET A 191 10.22 2.37 -17.58
CA MET A 191 9.43 1.74 -16.53
C MET A 191 9.94 0.33 -16.23
N GLU A 192 10.19 -0.48 -17.26
CA GLU A 192 10.74 -1.83 -17.05
C GLU A 192 12.08 -1.78 -16.30
N ARG A 193 12.97 -0.88 -16.70
CA ARG A 193 14.27 -0.68 -16.05
C ARG A 193 14.11 -0.31 -14.58
N ALA A 194 13.22 0.64 -14.27
CA ALA A 194 12.95 1.07 -12.91
C ALA A 194 12.39 -0.07 -12.04
N PHE A 195 11.40 -0.83 -12.55
CA PHE A 195 10.86 -1.99 -11.83
C PHE A 195 11.92 -3.05 -11.58
N ARG A 196 12.73 -3.38 -12.58
CA ARG A 196 13.82 -4.35 -12.42
C ARG A 196 14.84 -3.88 -11.39
N GLN A 197 15.23 -2.61 -11.39
CA GLN A 197 16.17 -2.06 -10.42
C GLN A 197 15.65 -2.16 -8.99
N GLY A 198 14.43 -1.69 -8.72
CA GLY A 198 13.87 -1.70 -7.38
C GLY A 198 13.57 -3.10 -6.83
N LEU A 199 13.06 -3.99 -7.69
CA LEU A 199 12.72 -5.36 -7.28
C LEU A 199 13.95 -6.28 -7.14
N SER A 200 15.07 -6.00 -7.83
CA SER A 200 16.29 -6.80 -7.73
C SER A 200 17.21 -6.43 -6.56
N VAL A 201 16.82 -5.45 -5.75
CA VAL A 201 17.63 -5.07 -4.57
C VAL A 201 17.78 -6.29 -3.65
N PRO A 202 19.04 -6.67 -3.30
CA PRO A 202 19.28 -7.86 -2.51
C PRO A 202 18.57 -7.82 -1.15
N GLY A 203 17.86 -8.90 -0.82
CA GLY A 203 17.14 -9.04 0.43
C GLY A 203 15.79 -8.29 0.50
N ALA A 204 15.44 -7.42 -0.46
CA ALA A 204 14.21 -6.64 -0.40
C ALA A 204 12.94 -7.52 -0.48
N ILE A 205 12.92 -8.53 -1.34
CA ILE A 205 11.78 -9.44 -1.44
C ILE A 205 11.63 -10.30 -0.18
N ASP A 206 12.72 -10.83 0.35
CA ASP A 206 12.67 -11.63 1.59
C ASP A 206 12.21 -10.80 2.79
N ALA A 207 12.74 -9.58 2.92
CA ALA A 207 12.32 -8.65 3.97
C ALA A 207 10.87 -8.18 3.79
N GLY A 208 10.40 -7.97 2.55
CA GLY A 208 9.00 -7.65 2.28
C GLY A 208 8.04 -8.79 2.67
N ILE A 209 8.46 -10.05 2.61
CA ILE A 209 7.69 -11.19 3.10
C ILE A 209 7.47 -11.13 4.63
N ASN A 210 8.28 -10.39 5.38
CA ASN A 210 8.08 -10.21 6.81
C ASN A 210 6.75 -9.51 7.15
N TRP A 211 6.16 -8.74 6.22
CA TRP A 211 4.81 -8.20 6.42
C TRP A 211 3.78 -9.33 6.61
N TYR A 212 3.91 -10.43 5.86
CA TYR A 212 3.06 -11.62 6.03
C TYR A 212 3.41 -12.40 7.28
N ARG A 213 4.72 -12.57 7.58
CA ARG A 213 5.17 -13.31 8.77
C ARG A 213 4.71 -12.66 10.06
N ALA A 214 4.72 -11.33 10.11
CA ALA A 214 4.36 -10.55 11.29
C ALA A 214 2.84 -10.41 11.49
N ASN A 215 2.04 -10.44 10.40
CA ASN A 215 0.65 -9.99 10.46
C ASN A 215 -0.39 -11.04 10.01
N ILE A 216 0.02 -12.13 9.37
CA ILE A 216 -0.91 -13.19 8.94
C ILE A 216 -0.64 -14.46 9.74
N PRO A 217 -1.27 -14.63 10.91
CA PRO A 217 -1.14 -15.88 11.68
C PRO A 217 -1.84 -17.04 10.96
N PRO A 218 -1.58 -18.32 11.34
CA PRO A 218 -2.40 -19.45 10.90
C PRO A 218 -3.88 -19.17 11.17
N VAL A 219 -4.77 -19.66 10.29
CA VAL A 219 -6.21 -19.34 10.38
C VAL A 219 -6.82 -19.75 11.72
N ASP A 220 -6.41 -20.88 12.24
CA ASP A 220 -6.85 -21.43 13.54
C ASP A 220 -6.23 -20.73 14.75
N GLU A 221 -5.21 -19.92 14.55
CA GLU A 221 -4.55 -19.12 15.57
C GLU A 221 -4.97 -17.63 15.53
N ILE A 222 -5.83 -17.22 14.58
CA ILE A 222 -6.33 -15.83 14.54
C ILE A 222 -7.20 -15.58 15.77
N ALA A 223 -6.72 -14.71 16.67
CA ALA A 223 -7.37 -14.31 17.90
C ALA A 223 -7.50 -12.78 17.99
N ASP A 224 -8.18 -12.27 19.02
CA ASP A 224 -8.47 -10.83 19.12
C ASP A 224 -7.21 -9.96 19.18
N GLU A 225 -6.13 -10.44 19.78
CA GLU A 225 -4.83 -9.75 19.81
C GLU A 225 -4.17 -9.56 18.45
N ASN A 226 -4.60 -10.28 17.40
CA ASN A 226 -4.08 -10.10 16.05
C ASN A 226 -4.73 -8.91 15.32
N PHE A 227 -5.88 -8.45 15.81
CA PHE A 227 -6.60 -7.34 15.19
C PHE A 227 -6.10 -6.00 15.71
N TRP A 228 -5.47 -5.23 14.85
CA TRP A 228 -5.06 -3.87 15.18
C TRP A 228 -5.67 -2.87 14.16
N PRO A 229 -6.23 -1.74 14.66
CA PRO A 229 -6.36 -1.34 16.07
C PRO A 229 -7.45 -2.08 16.85
N GLY A 230 -8.23 -2.93 16.21
CA GLY A 230 -9.25 -3.79 16.84
C GLY A 230 -10.13 -4.46 15.79
N ARG A 231 -10.76 -5.60 16.14
CA ARG A 231 -11.59 -6.40 15.22
C ARG A 231 -12.71 -5.58 14.55
N HIS A 232 -13.36 -4.72 15.32
CA HIS A 232 -14.50 -3.90 14.87
C HIS A 232 -14.13 -2.40 14.77
N ALA A 233 -12.83 -2.09 14.65
CA ALA A 233 -12.42 -0.72 14.45
C ALA A 233 -12.92 -0.20 13.11
N SER A 234 -13.45 1.02 13.12
CA SER A 234 -13.89 1.76 11.94
C SER A 234 -13.27 3.15 11.89
N THR A 235 -13.41 3.85 10.77
CA THR A 235 -12.91 5.21 10.63
C THR A 235 -14.01 6.16 10.17
N SER A 236 -14.01 7.38 10.70
CA SER A 236 -14.83 8.49 10.23
C SER A 236 -14.18 9.34 9.14
N VAL A 237 -12.93 9.05 8.79
CA VAL A 237 -12.20 9.74 7.71
C VAL A 237 -12.94 9.55 6.38
N PRO A 238 -13.20 10.63 5.61
CA PRO A 238 -13.74 10.47 4.27
C PRO A 238 -12.82 9.56 3.44
N SER A 239 -13.37 8.43 2.99
CA SER A 239 -12.61 7.34 2.39
C SER A 239 -13.11 7.01 0.99
N LEU A 240 -12.19 6.76 0.08
CA LEU A 240 -12.44 6.27 -1.27
C LEU A 240 -11.75 4.92 -1.46
N LEU A 241 -12.53 3.88 -1.77
CA LEU A 241 -12.00 2.63 -2.29
C LEU A 241 -12.09 2.63 -3.82
N ILE A 242 -11.00 2.43 -4.52
CA ILE A 242 -10.94 2.15 -5.96
C ILE A 242 -10.69 0.65 -6.10
N TRP A 243 -11.64 -0.06 -6.70
CA TRP A 243 -11.63 -1.51 -6.76
C TRP A 243 -11.58 -2.01 -8.20
N GLY A 244 -10.60 -2.88 -8.48
CA GLY A 244 -10.54 -3.59 -9.75
C GLY A 244 -11.44 -4.83 -9.70
N ASP A 245 -12.50 -4.88 -10.53
CA ASP A 245 -13.47 -5.96 -10.49
C ASP A 245 -12.93 -7.32 -11.02
N ALA A 246 -11.80 -7.29 -11.74
CA ALA A 246 -11.07 -8.47 -12.19
C ALA A 246 -9.93 -8.90 -11.23
N ASP A 247 -9.86 -8.34 -10.04
CA ASP A 247 -8.89 -8.72 -9.01
C ASP A 247 -9.09 -10.19 -8.60
N LEU A 248 -8.01 -10.98 -8.68
CA LEU A 248 -8.00 -12.37 -8.27
C LEU A 248 -7.49 -12.58 -6.84
N THR A 249 -6.99 -11.54 -6.20
CA THR A 249 -6.42 -11.58 -4.84
C THR A 249 -7.52 -11.58 -3.79
N PHE A 250 -8.50 -10.71 -3.97
CA PHE A 250 -9.59 -10.50 -3.03
C PHE A 250 -10.95 -10.87 -3.64
N VAL A 251 -11.86 -11.36 -2.81
CA VAL A 251 -13.26 -11.60 -3.19
C VAL A 251 -14.06 -10.30 -3.13
N SER A 252 -15.10 -10.18 -3.96
CA SER A 252 -15.95 -8.98 -4.01
C SER A 252 -16.75 -8.74 -2.72
N GLU A 253 -16.99 -9.81 -1.95
CA GLU A 253 -17.71 -9.76 -0.67
C GLU A 253 -17.07 -8.85 0.38
N PHE A 254 -15.78 -8.48 0.21
CA PHE A 254 -15.18 -7.43 1.04
C PHE A 254 -15.91 -6.09 0.95
N ILE A 255 -16.52 -5.79 -0.21
CA ILE A 255 -17.21 -4.52 -0.44
C ILE A 255 -18.56 -4.49 0.27
N ASP A 256 -19.22 -5.65 0.40
CA ASP A 256 -20.58 -5.76 0.95
C ASP A 256 -20.65 -5.24 2.41
N ASP A 257 -19.66 -5.57 3.22
CA ASP A 257 -19.60 -5.22 4.64
C ASP A 257 -18.64 -4.03 4.93
N LEU A 258 -18.11 -3.36 3.90
CA LEU A 258 -17.08 -2.34 4.09
C LEU A 258 -17.58 -1.10 4.85
N ALA A 259 -18.89 -0.84 4.81
CA ALA A 259 -19.52 0.23 5.58
C ALA A 259 -19.37 0.06 7.11
N ASP A 260 -19.16 -1.15 7.60
CA ASP A 260 -18.89 -1.43 9.02
C ASP A 260 -17.49 -0.95 9.45
N TYR A 261 -16.60 -0.73 8.49
CA TYR A 261 -15.21 -0.34 8.72
C TYR A 261 -14.90 1.12 8.36
N ALA A 262 -15.82 1.80 7.63
CA ALA A 262 -15.66 3.19 7.22
C ALA A 262 -17.02 3.90 7.10
N GLU A 263 -17.27 4.90 7.96
CA GLU A 263 -18.55 5.62 8.05
C GLU A 263 -18.82 6.51 6.81
N ASN A 264 -17.77 7.13 6.26
CA ASN A 264 -17.84 8.07 5.13
C ASN A 264 -17.16 7.49 3.90
N LEU A 265 -17.73 6.41 3.36
CA LEU A 265 -17.17 5.62 2.27
C LEU A 265 -17.76 5.97 0.91
N SER A 266 -16.87 6.06 -0.08
CA SER A 266 -17.19 6.00 -1.51
C SER A 266 -16.47 4.81 -2.14
N VAL A 267 -17.13 4.06 -3.00
CA VAL A 267 -16.52 2.96 -3.76
C VAL A 267 -16.58 3.30 -5.24
N HIS A 268 -15.45 3.16 -5.93
CA HIS A 268 -15.36 3.30 -7.38
C HIS A 268 -14.87 1.99 -8.00
N HIS A 269 -15.76 1.35 -8.75
CA HIS A 269 -15.47 0.11 -9.45
C HIS A 269 -14.79 0.38 -10.79
N LEU A 270 -13.79 -0.43 -11.11
CA LEU A 270 -13.09 -0.42 -12.40
C LEU A 270 -13.30 -1.79 -13.07
N PRO A 271 -14.29 -1.90 -13.98
CA PRO A 271 -14.51 -3.12 -14.74
C PRO A 271 -13.25 -3.54 -15.51
N GLU A 272 -12.98 -4.84 -15.60
CA GLU A 272 -11.85 -5.45 -16.32
C GLU A 272 -10.44 -5.07 -15.79
N VAL A 273 -10.36 -4.31 -14.70
CA VAL A 273 -9.09 -3.95 -14.05
C VAL A 273 -8.77 -4.97 -12.96
N GLY A 274 -7.51 -5.38 -12.91
CA GLY A 274 -7.01 -6.34 -11.93
C GLY A 274 -6.55 -5.66 -10.63
N HIS A 275 -5.51 -6.25 -10.05
CA HIS A 275 -5.04 -5.90 -8.71
C HIS A 275 -4.29 -4.55 -8.62
N SER A 276 -3.80 -4.01 -9.74
CA SER A 276 -2.96 -2.79 -9.72
C SER A 276 -3.60 -1.62 -10.49
N PRO A 277 -4.75 -1.08 -10.04
CA PRO A 277 -5.50 -0.03 -10.75
C PRO A 277 -4.64 1.18 -11.12
N MET A 278 -3.73 1.61 -10.21
CA MET A 278 -2.86 2.77 -10.41
C MET A 278 -1.88 2.60 -11.58
N LEU A 279 -1.55 1.35 -11.93
CA LEU A 279 -0.71 1.01 -13.09
C LEU A 279 -1.54 0.62 -14.31
N GLU A 280 -2.68 -0.04 -14.13
CA GLU A 280 -3.51 -0.54 -15.23
C GLU A 280 -4.34 0.56 -15.90
N LYS A 281 -4.88 1.51 -15.13
CA LYS A 281 -5.72 2.62 -15.59
C LYS A 281 -5.32 3.95 -14.95
N PRO A 282 -4.07 4.39 -15.07
CA PRO A 282 -3.56 5.56 -14.32
C PRO A 282 -4.35 6.83 -14.58
N VAL A 283 -4.77 7.10 -15.81
CA VAL A 283 -5.53 8.31 -16.16
C VAL A 283 -6.89 8.35 -15.46
N GLU A 284 -7.60 7.22 -15.47
CA GLU A 284 -8.91 7.12 -14.82
C GLU A 284 -8.78 7.19 -13.30
N VAL A 285 -7.83 6.44 -12.73
CA VAL A 285 -7.53 6.45 -11.29
C VAL A 285 -7.18 7.86 -10.82
N ASN A 286 -6.29 8.57 -11.52
CA ASN A 286 -5.92 9.94 -11.19
C ASN A 286 -7.10 10.91 -11.25
N ALA A 287 -7.99 10.75 -12.23
CA ALA A 287 -9.19 11.58 -12.35
C ALA A 287 -10.18 11.32 -11.19
N VAL A 288 -10.35 10.06 -10.77
CA VAL A 288 -11.19 9.68 -9.64
C VAL A 288 -10.63 10.24 -8.34
N ILE A 289 -9.34 10.03 -8.07
CA ILE A 289 -8.67 10.57 -6.89
C ILE A 289 -8.79 12.11 -6.86
N ARG A 290 -8.48 12.80 -7.95
CA ARG A 290 -8.55 14.27 -8.02
C ARG A 290 -9.95 14.80 -7.67
N ARG A 291 -10.99 14.19 -8.24
CA ARG A 291 -12.38 14.57 -7.90
C ARG A 291 -12.67 14.38 -6.43
N PHE A 292 -12.27 13.24 -5.87
CA PHE A 292 -12.48 12.94 -4.45
C PHE A 292 -11.73 13.92 -3.54
N LEU A 293 -10.47 14.22 -3.82
CA LEU A 293 -9.69 15.16 -3.02
C LEU A 293 -10.25 16.59 -3.07
N ALA A 294 -10.82 17.01 -4.21
CA ALA A 294 -11.39 18.35 -4.41
C ALA A 294 -12.74 18.55 -3.71
N THR A 295 -13.49 17.49 -3.36
CA THR A 295 -14.72 17.65 -2.58
C THR A 295 -14.39 18.21 -1.19
N GLY A 296 -15.09 19.25 -0.72
CA GLY A 296 -14.90 19.75 0.64
C GLY A 296 -15.06 18.64 1.67
N ALA A 297 -14.34 18.69 2.79
CA ALA A 297 -14.73 17.92 3.96
C ALA A 297 -16.09 18.45 4.42
N GLY A 298 -17.14 17.60 4.33
CA GLY A 298 -18.47 17.94 4.80
C GLY A 298 -18.51 18.14 6.30
#